data_3a683e5a4b90fb15ff67bde23fb4d7bd
#
_entry.id   3a683e5a4b90fb15ff67bde23fb4d7bd
#
_cell.length_a   1.000
_cell.length_b   1.000
_cell.length_c   1.000
_cell.angle_alpha   90.00
_cell.angle_beta   90.00
_cell.angle_gamma   90.00
#
_symmetry.space_group_name_H-M   'P 1'
#
loop_
_entity.id
_entity.type
_entity.pdbx_description
1 polymer ?
#
loop_
_entity_poly.entity_id
_entity_poly.type
_entity_poly.pdbx_seq_one_letter_code
_entity_poly.pdbx_strand_id
1 'polypeptide(L)'
;MFLSDYTLRLVLSDCNPSSQKVNALVDLSEDLSEVFPYLNTVLKGLQYDHDEKVLTVKREGRLITFRPRQIAVAKLEDENEARSVVEALKEIVNETYANRDHIKPTYASRPPPRPLEIFKLFPGKNCKECGEPTCMAFVLKLVNDEVKLVQCPLLYTKEFEANRSKLEEFLPDSET
;
A
#
# COMPACT_ATOMS: atom_id res chain seq x y z
N MET A 1 -1.78 14.69 20.91
CA MET A 1 -2.37 14.46 19.58
C MET A 1 -1.64 15.41 18.64
N PHE A 2 -0.92 14.88 17.64
CA PHE A 2 -0.08 15.68 16.74
C PHE A 2 -0.90 16.25 15.58
N LEU A 3 -1.58 15.40 14.82
CA LEU A 3 -2.52 15.81 13.78
C LEU A 3 -3.93 15.90 14.39
N SER A 4 -4.43 17.14 14.53
CA SER A 4 -5.72 17.40 15.19
C SER A 4 -6.86 17.52 14.21
N ASP A 5 -6.67 18.25 13.12
CA ASP A 5 -7.75 18.62 12.19
C ASP A 5 -7.34 18.50 10.73
N TYR A 6 -8.31 18.33 9.86
CA TYR A 6 -8.10 18.24 8.41
C TYR A 6 -9.33 18.67 7.63
N THR A 7 -9.14 19.05 6.38
CA THR A 7 -10.21 19.30 5.42
C THR A 7 -10.17 18.29 4.28
N LEU A 8 -11.25 17.54 4.09
CA LEU A 8 -11.38 16.53 3.05
C LEU A 8 -12.06 17.11 1.81
N ARG A 9 -11.45 16.91 0.64
CA ARG A 9 -12.02 17.22 -0.67
C ARG A 9 -11.97 15.98 -1.55
N LEU A 10 -13.12 15.65 -2.19
CA LEU A 10 -13.17 14.60 -3.19
C LEU A 10 -12.89 15.19 -4.57
N VAL A 11 -12.09 14.49 -5.36
CA VAL A 11 -11.81 14.82 -6.75
C VAL A 11 -12.06 13.60 -7.63
N LEU A 12 -12.65 13.83 -8.80
CA LEU A 12 -12.82 12.75 -9.78
C LEU A 12 -11.45 12.31 -10.31
N SER A 13 -11.34 11.04 -10.67
CA SER A 13 -10.11 10.52 -11.28
C SER A 13 -10.04 10.96 -12.74
N ASP A 14 -9.16 11.90 -13.08
CA ASP A 14 -8.97 12.39 -14.45
C ASP A 14 -8.45 11.30 -15.41
N CYS A 15 -7.82 10.25 -14.88
CA CYS A 15 -7.21 9.19 -15.68
C CYS A 15 -8.21 8.15 -16.22
N ASN A 16 -9.43 8.09 -15.70
CA ASN A 16 -10.46 7.17 -16.18
C ASN A 16 -11.87 7.70 -15.91
N PRO A 17 -12.44 8.49 -16.86
CA PRO A 17 -13.77 9.09 -16.71
C PRO A 17 -14.92 8.06 -16.57
N SER A 18 -14.69 6.81 -16.94
CA SER A 18 -15.66 5.71 -16.79
C SER A 18 -15.57 4.99 -15.44
N SER A 19 -14.56 5.29 -14.63
CA SER A 19 -14.44 4.75 -13.27
C SER A 19 -15.33 5.56 -12.34
N GLN A 20 -16.19 4.86 -11.58
CA GLN A 20 -17.00 5.49 -10.53
C GLN A 20 -16.16 5.84 -9.28
N LYS A 21 -14.85 5.59 -9.30
CA LYS A 21 -13.95 5.81 -8.16
C LYS A 21 -13.51 7.26 -8.06
N VAL A 22 -13.42 7.74 -6.85
CA VAL A 22 -12.96 9.09 -6.52
C VAL A 22 -11.58 9.04 -5.85
N ASN A 23 -10.90 10.16 -5.88
CA ASN A 23 -9.69 10.38 -5.09
C ASN A 23 -10.02 11.38 -3.97
N ALA A 24 -9.36 11.23 -2.83
CA ALA A 24 -9.45 12.20 -1.75
C ALA A 24 -8.17 13.03 -1.68
N LEU A 25 -8.33 14.33 -1.55
CA LEU A 25 -7.29 15.27 -1.15
C LEU A 25 -7.63 15.79 0.25
N VAL A 26 -6.69 15.62 1.16
CA VAL A 26 -6.84 15.94 2.57
C VAL A 26 -5.83 17.01 2.94
N ASP A 27 -6.29 18.23 3.14
CA ASP A 27 -5.44 19.33 3.61
C ASP A 27 -5.36 19.25 5.13
N LEU A 28 -4.14 19.31 5.66
CA LEU A 28 -3.84 19.07 7.08
C LEU A 28 -3.54 20.37 7.81
N SER A 29 -3.94 20.44 9.08
CA SER A 29 -3.60 21.54 9.98
C SER A 29 -2.10 21.59 10.29
N GLU A 30 -1.44 20.41 10.34
CA GLU A 30 -0.05 20.25 10.78
C GLU A 30 0.88 19.83 9.64
N ASP A 31 2.17 20.12 9.79
CA ASP A 31 3.23 19.68 8.89
C ASP A 31 3.75 18.30 9.33
N LEU A 32 3.59 17.29 8.49
CA LEU A 32 3.96 15.91 8.78
C LEU A 32 5.41 15.56 8.47
N SER A 33 6.22 16.48 7.95
CA SER A 33 7.56 16.19 7.41
C SER A 33 8.48 15.47 8.40
N GLU A 34 8.40 15.82 9.68
CA GLU A 34 9.23 15.21 10.73
C GLU A 34 8.84 13.75 11.01
N VAL A 35 7.61 13.36 10.72
CA VAL A 35 7.09 12.01 10.97
C VAL A 35 7.38 11.07 9.81
N PHE A 36 7.66 11.56 8.61
CA PHE A 36 7.82 10.73 7.41
C PHE A 36 8.86 9.61 7.52
N PRO A 37 10.07 9.79 8.06
CA PRO A 37 11.01 8.69 8.21
C PRO A 37 10.48 7.55 9.08
N TYR A 38 9.68 7.87 10.09
CA TYR A 38 9.05 6.91 10.99
C TYR A 38 7.83 6.25 10.34
N LEU A 39 6.97 7.05 9.66
CA LEU A 39 5.86 6.54 8.86
C LEU A 39 6.36 5.60 7.75
N ASN A 40 7.49 5.92 7.12
CA ASN A 40 8.11 5.07 6.11
C ASN A 40 8.49 3.69 6.68
N THR A 41 8.90 3.62 7.94
CA THR A 41 9.15 2.36 8.63
C THR A 41 7.86 1.59 8.92
N VAL A 42 6.86 2.28 9.49
CA VAL A 42 5.58 1.68 9.92
C VAL A 42 4.75 1.22 8.72
N LEU A 43 4.65 2.05 7.70
CA LEU A 43 3.81 1.81 6.51
C LEU A 43 4.55 1.09 5.37
N LYS A 44 5.83 0.76 5.53
CA LYS A 44 6.66 0.10 4.50
C LYS A 44 6.57 0.83 3.16
N GLY A 45 6.91 2.13 3.16
CA GLY A 45 6.73 3.03 2.01
C GLY A 45 7.33 2.49 0.71
N LEU A 46 6.58 2.63 -0.39
CA LEU A 46 7.02 2.27 -1.73
C LEU A 46 8.10 3.22 -2.24
N GLN A 47 7.87 4.50 -2.03
CA GLN A 47 8.76 5.57 -2.44
C GLN A 47 8.81 6.63 -1.35
N TYR A 48 10.00 6.95 -0.90
CA TYR A 48 10.23 8.04 0.02
C TYR A 48 11.31 8.96 -0.53
N ASP A 49 10.94 10.19 -0.79
CA ASP A 49 11.84 11.28 -1.13
C ASP A 49 11.97 12.20 0.07
N HIS A 50 13.16 12.20 0.69
CA HIS A 50 13.40 12.99 1.89
C HIS A 50 13.58 14.48 1.59
N ASP A 51 14.15 14.81 0.45
CA ASP A 51 14.43 16.20 0.06
C ASP A 51 13.14 16.90 -0.36
N GLU A 52 12.33 16.23 -1.20
CA GLU A 52 11.01 16.71 -1.64
C GLU A 52 9.91 16.50 -0.59
N LYS A 53 10.22 15.77 0.49
CA LYS A 53 9.28 15.43 1.57
C LYS A 53 8.00 14.79 1.05
N VAL A 54 8.15 13.74 0.26
CA VAL A 54 7.04 12.97 -0.30
C VAL A 54 7.21 11.51 0.08
N LEU A 55 6.20 10.96 0.73
CA LEU A 55 6.11 9.53 1.06
C LEU A 55 4.90 8.93 0.36
N THR A 56 5.13 7.93 -0.49
CA THR A 56 4.08 7.17 -1.15
C THR A 56 4.05 5.75 -0.60
N VAL A 57 2.88 5.30 -0.18
CA VAL A 57 2.63 3.95 0.32
C VAL A 57 1.49 3.31 -0.46
N LYS A 58 1.46 1.98 -0.49
CA LYS A 58 0.34 1.21 -0.99
C LYS A 58 -0.29 0.47 0.18
N ARG A 59 -1.59 0.61 0.36
CA ARG A 59 -2.35 -0.07 1.41
C ARG A 59 -3.73 -0.43 0.90
N GLU A 60 -4.13 -1.68 1.05
CA GLU A 60 -5.45 -2.19 0.64
C GLU A 60 -5.79 -1.86 -0.82
N GLY A 61 -4.82 -2.02 -1.73
CA GLY A 61 -4.99 -1.71 -3.16
C GLY A 61 -4.99 -0.23 -3.52
N ARG A 62 -4.89 0.67 -2.54
CA ARG A 62 -4.89 2.13 -2.73
C ARG A 62 -3.50 2.71 -2.67
N LEU A 63 -3.25 3.70 -3.50
CA LEU A 63 -2.05 4.53 -3.42
C LEU A 63 -2.33 5.71 -2.50
N ILE A 64 -1.49 5.89 -1.49
CA ILE A 64 -1.58 6.98 -0.52
C ILE A 64 -0.28 7.76 -0.60
N THR A 65 -0.38 9.06 -0.86
CA THR A 65 0.77 9.95 -0.95
C THR A 65 0.68 11.00 0.14
N PHE A 66 1.66 10.99 1.03
CA PHE A 66 1.83 12.00 2.07
C PHE A 66 2.77 13.10 1.57
N ARG A 67 2.34 14.33 1.75
CA ARG A 67 3.11 15.56 1.60
C ARG A 67 3.09 16.34 2.91
N PRO A 68 3.92 17.37 3.09
CA PRO A 68 4.03 18.06 4.38
C PRO A 68 2.69 18.43 5.02
N ARG A 69 1.76 18.96 4.23
CA ARG A 69 0.44 19.40 4.69
C ARG A 69 -0.73 18.83 3.88
N GLN A 70 -0.50 17.72 3.22
CA GLN A 70 -1.55 17.09 2.41
C GLN A 70 -1.39 15.58 2.36
N ILE A 71 -2.51 14.86 2.39
CA ILE A 71 -2.58 13.44 2.05
C ILE A 71 -3.47 13.29 0.82
N ALA A 72 -2.99 12.54 -0.18
CA ALA A 72 -3.79 12.13 -1.33
C ALA A 72 -4.05 10.63 -1.25
N VAL A 73 -5.31 10.22 -1.39
CA VAL A 73 -5.74 8.82 -1.39
C VAL A 73 -6.45 8.53 -2.71
N ALA A 74 -5.99 7.53 -3.44
CA ALA A 74 -6.57 7.14 -4.72
C ALA A 74 -7.52 5.94 -4.60
N LYS A 75 -8.41 5.81 -5.58
CA LYS A 75 -9.31 4.64 -5.76
C LYS A 75 -10.29 4.40 -4.61
N LEU A 76 -10.97 5.42 -4.16
CA LEU A 76 -12.05 5.33 -3.17
C LEU A 76 -13.41 5.17 -3.87
N GLU A 77 -14.35 4.48 -3.23
CA GLU A 77 -15.69 4.27 -3.77
C GLU A 77 -16.59 5.49 -3.53
N ASP A 78 -16.55 6.06 -2.33
CA ASP A 78 -17.39 7.20 -1.94
C ASP A 78 -16.75 8.05 -0.82
N GLU A 79 -17.50 9.05 -0.37
CA GLU A 79 -17.09 9.96 0.72
C GLU A 79 -17.01 9.27 2.08
N ASN A 80 -17.87 8.29 2.35
CA ASN A 80 -17.87 7.59 3.65
C ASN A 80 -16.61 6.75 3.79
N GLU A 81 -16.24 6.05 2.73
CA GLU A 81 -14.98 5.31 2.67
C GLU A 81 -13.78 6.24 2.80
N ALA A 82 -13.81 7.39 2.11
CA ALA A 82 -12.75 8.39 2.20
C ALA A 82 -12.56 8.87 3.64
N ARG A 83 -13.63 9.18 4.35
CA ARG A 83 -13.58 9.59 5.77
C ARG A 83 -13.01 8.49 6.66
N SER A 84 -13.46 7.25 6.48
CA SER A 84 -12.97 6.11 7.27
C SER A 84 -11.47 5.87 7.07
N VAL A 85 -11.00 5.93 5.82
CA VAL A 85 -9.58 5.77 5.48
C VAL A 85 -8.75 6.91 6.07
N VAL A 86 -9.22 8.16 5.95
CA VAL A 86 -8.51 9.34 6.47
C VAL A 86 -8.42 9.32 7.99
N GLU A 87 -9.48 8.92 8.70
CA GLU A 87 -9.42 8.79 10.17
C GLU A 87 -8.42 7.70 10.58
N ALA A 88 -8.41 6.55 9.91
CA ALA A 88 -7.42 5.50 10.16
C ALA A 88 -5.98 5.99 9.89
N LEU A 89 -5.75 6.78 8.84
CA LEU A 89 -4.44 7.37 8.56
C LEU A 89 -4.03 8.40 9.62
N LYS A 90 -4.98 9.22 10.10
CA LYS A 90 -4.76 10.17 11.19
C LYS A 90 -4.34 9.46 12.49
N GLU A 91 -5.00 8.35 12.83
CA GLU A 91 -4.61 7.52 13.97
C GLU A 91 -3.18 7.00 13.82
N ILE A 92 -2.84 6.42 12.67
CA ILE A 92 -1.49 5.91 12.38
C ILE A 92 -0.44 7.01 12.50
N VAL A 93 -0.71 8.21 11.96
CA VAL A 93 0.19 9.37 12.07
C VAL A 93 0.41 9.75 13.53
N ASN A 94 -0.68 9.86 14.31
CA ASN A 94 -0.61 10.25 15.72
C ASN A 94 0.10 9.18 16.58
N GLU A 95 -0.17 7.90 16.35
CA GLU A 95 0.51 6.80 17.04
C GLU A 95 2.00 6.74 16.67
N THR A 96 2.32 6.92 15.40
CA THR A 96 3.71 6.96 14.94
C THR A 96 4.47 8.12 15.57
N TYR A 97 3.86 9.30 15.62
CA TYR A 97 4.47 10.47 16.27
C TYR A 97 4.67 10.25 17.76
N ALA A 98 3.69 9.68 18.46
CA ALA A 98 3.77 9.40 19.89
C ALA A 98 4.87 8.37 20.23
N ASN A 99 5.05 7.37 19.36
CA ASN A 99 6.00 6.28 19.56
C ASN A 99 7.33 6.46 18.80
N ARG A 100 7.60 7.63 18.21
CA ARG A 100 8.77 7.86 17.35
C ARG A 100 10.10 7.54 18.00
N ASP A 101 10.21 7.71 19.32
CA ASP A 101 11.43 7.43 20.08
C ASP A 101 11.77 5.93 20.13
N HIS A 102 10.78 5.06 19.86
CA HIS A 102 10.91 3.61 19.79
C HIS A 102 10.94 3.06 18.35
N ILE A 103 10.71 3.92 17.35
CA ILE A 103 10.70 3.54 15.94
C ILE A 103 12.01 3.97 15.30
N LYS A 104 12.74 3.02 14.72
CA LYS A 104 13.94 3.35 13.94
C LYS A 104 13.54 3.98 12.61
N PRO A 105 13.90 5.26 12.35
CA PRO A 105 13.54 5.92 11.10
C PRO A 105 14.21 5.27 9.90
N THR A 106 13.50 5.20 8.77
CA THR A 106 14.00 4.66 7.51
C THR A 106 13.83 5.67 6.39
N TYR A 107 14.90 5.92 5.64
CA TYR A 107 14.95 6.84 4.50
C TYR A 107 14.94 6.12 3.15
N ALA A 108 14.98 4.80 3.16
CA ALA A 108 15.01 3.98 1.95
C ALA A 108 13.62 3.78 1.35
N SER A 109 13.52 3.90 0.03
CA SER A 109 12.34 3.47 -0.73
C SER A 109 12.33 1.96 -0.88
N ARG A 110 11.14 1.36 -0.91
CA ARG A 110 10.91 -0.07 -1.15
C ARG A 110 9.97 -0.23 -2.35
N PRO A 111 10.48 -0.01 -3.57
CA PRO A 111 9.63 -0.15 -4.74
C PRO A 111 9.04 -1.56 -4.78
N PRO A 112 7.78 -1.72 -5.23
CA PRO A 112 7.17 -3.04 -5.34
C PRO A 112 8.02 -3.91 -6.27
N PRO A 113 8.16 -5.20 -5.95
CA PRO A 113 8.89 -6.11 -6.83
C PRO A 113 8.20 -6.18 -8.19
N ARG A 114 9.00 -6.28 -9.24
CA ARG A 114 8.48 -6.36 -10.61
C ARG A 114 7.67 -7.65 -10.78
N PRO A 115 6.55 -7.64 -11.51
CA PRO A 115 5.74 -8.85 -11.73
C PRO A 115 6.54 -10.07 -12.20
N LEU A 116 7.55 -9.86 -13.04
CA LEU A 116 8.45 -10.93 -13.51
C LEU A 116 9.31 -11.53 -12.40
N GLU A 117 9.70 -10.75 -11.40
CA GLU A 117 10.47 -11.23 -10.25
C GLU A 117 9.61 -12.09 -9.34
N ILE A 118 8.37 -11.65 -9.11
CA ILE A 118 7.36 -12.45 -8.40
C ILE A 118 7.07 -13.74 -9.17
N PHE A 119 6.85 -13.66 -10.49
CA PHE A 119 6.53 -14.81 -11.33
C PHE A 119 7.59 -15.92 -11.28
N LYS A 120 8.87 -15.57 -11.15
CA LYS A 120 9.97 -16.54 -11.02
C LYS A 120 9.87 -17.40 -9.76
N LEU A 121 9.15 -16.93 -8.75
CA LEU A 121 8.92 -17.66 -7.50
C LEU A 121 7.64 -18.51 -7.55
N PHE A 122 6.80 -18.32 -8.59
CA PHE A 122 5.58 -19.09 -8.78
C PHE A 122 5.84 -20.46 -9.44
N PRO A 123 4.95 -21.44 -9.20
CA PRO A 123 5.07 -22.78 -9.80
C PRO A 123 5.14 -22.84 -11.32
N GLY A 124 4.61 -21.82 -12.01
CA GLY A 124 4.61 -21.73 -13.47
C GLY A 124 3.78 -22.79 -14.20
N LYS A 125 3.05 -23.64 -13.48
CA LYS A 125 2.33 -24.82 -14.02
C LYS A 125 1.02 -24.45 -14.74
N ASN A 126 0.51 -23.23 -14.60
CA ASN A 126 -0.76 -22.76 -15.16
C ASN A 126 -1.93 -23.73 -14.90
N CYS A 127 -1.99 -24.30 -13.70
CA CYS A 127 -2.94 -25.36 -13.31
C CYS A 127 -4.39 -24.88 -13.21
N LYS A 128 -4.61 -23.55 -13.15
CA LYS A 128 -5.92 -22.89 -13.01
C LYS A 128 -6.65 -23.17 -11.69
N GLU A 129 -6.03 -23.84 -10.72
CA GLU A 129 -6.64 -24.14 -9.41
C GLU A 129 -6.93 -22.87 -8.59
N CYS A 130 -6.19 -21.79 -8.84
CA CYS A 130 -6.43 -20.48 -8.25
C CYS A 130 -7.53 -19.66 -8.95
N GLY A 131 -8.18 -20.21 -9.98
CA GLY A 131 -9.20 -19.53 -10.78
C GLY A 131 -8.67 -18.67 -11.93
N GLU A 132 -7.35 -18.48 -12.02
CA GLU A 132 -6.74 -17.66 -13.07
C GLU A 132 -6.24 -18.50 -14.24
N PRO A 133 -6.33 -17.98 -15.48
CA PRO A 133 -5.95 -18.74 -16.69
C PRO A 133 -4.46 -19.10 -16.75
N THR A 134 -3.61 -18.27 -16.13
CA THR A 134 -2.15 -18.45 -16.08
C THR A 134 -1.59 -17.96 -14.75
N CYS A 135 -0.43 -18.48 -14.34
CA CYS A 135 0.29 -17.99 -13.16
C CYS A 135 0.70 -16.52 -13.32
N MET A 136 0.98 -16.04 -14.55
CA MET A 136 1.29 -14.63 -14.78
C MET A 136 0.06 -13.73 -14.57
N ALA A 137 -1.14 -14.17 -15.00
CA ALA A 137 -2.38 -13.45 -14.75
C ALA A 137 -2.64 -13.31 -13.23
N PHE A 138 -2.41 -14.40 -12.49
CA PHE A 138 -2.49 -14.37 -11.03
C PHE A 138 -1.48 -13.39 -10.41
N VAL A 139 -0.22 -13.41 -10.86
CA VAL A 139 0.82 -12.49 -10.39
C VAL A 139 0.46 -11.03 -10.64
N LEU A 140 -0.07 -10.69 -11.82
CA LEU A 140 -0.50 -9.33 -12.13
C LEU A 140 -1.62 -8.86 -11.19
N LYS A 141 -2.60 -9.72 -10.91
CA LYS A 141 -3.67 -9.45 -9.95
C LYS A 141 -3.14 -9.35 -8.52
N LEU A 142 -2.20 -10.20 -8.13
CA LEU A 142 -1.55 -10.18 -6.82
C LEU A 142 -0.81 -8.87 -6.57
N VAL A 143 -0.07 -8.37 -7.55
CA VAL A 143 0.60 -7.06 -7.45
C VAL A 143 -0.40 -5.89 -7.32
N ASN A 144 -1.59 -6.05 -7.88
CA ASN A 144 -2.68 -5.07 -7.78
C ASN A 144 -3.56 -5.23 -6.53
N ASP A 145 -3.26 -6.22 -5.66
CA ASP A 145 -4.05 -6.60 -4.47
C ASP A 145 -5.49 -7.03 -4.80
N GLU A 146 -5.71 -7.54 -6.02
CA GLU A 146 -7.00 -8.09 -6.47
C GLU A 146 -7.19 -9.55 -6.04
N VAL A 147 -6.10 -10.26 -5.76
CA VAL A 147 -6.07 -11.64 -5.25
C VAL A 147 -5.04 -11.76 -4.13
N LYS A 148 -5.20 -12.78 -3.29
CA LYS A 148 -4.27 -13.05 -2.19
C LYS A 148 -3.41 -14.27 -2.49
N LEU A 149 -2.19 -14.30 -1.91
CA LEU A 149 -1.22 -15.39 -2.11
C LEU A 149 -1.81 -16.75 -1.74
N VAL A 150 -2.64 -16.80 -0.68
CA VAL A 150 -3.31 -18.01 -0.19
C VAL A 150 -4.20 -18.69 -1.24
N GLN A 151 -4.65 -17.96 -2.26
CA GLN A 151 -5.50 -18.51 -3.32
C GLN A 151 -4.74 -19.40 -4.31
N CYS A 152 -3.39 -19.47 -4.22
CA CYS A 152 -2.60 -20.39 -5.04
C CYS A 152 -2.23 -21.65 -4.24
N PRO A 153 -2.97 -22.79 -4.35
CA PRO A 153 -2.76 -23.97 -3.51
C PRO A 153 -1.37 -24.57 -3.65
N LEU A 154 -0.79 -24.53 -4.85
CA LEU A 154 0.54 -25.09 -5.11
C LEU A 154 1.66 -24.40 -4.33
N LEU A 155 1.53 -23.11 -3.98
CA LEU A 155 2.51 -22.41 -3.17
C LEU A 155 2.54 -22.92 -1.72
N TYR A 156 1.48 -23.59 -1.29
CA TYR A 156 1.38 -24.16 0.07
C TYR A 156 1.82 -25.64 0.14
N THR A 157 2.39 -26.15 -0.94
CA THR A 157 3.05 -27.47 -0.95
C THR A 157 4.50 -27.34 -0.45
N LYS A 158 5.06 -28.44 0.07
CA LYS A 158 6.46 -28.51 0.55
C LYS A 158 7.48 -28.11 -0.52
N GLU A 159 7.17 -28.38 -1.79
CA GLU A 159 8.03 -28.05 -2.94
C GLU A 159 8.27 -26.54 -3.08
N PHE A 160 7.27 -25.71 -2.75
CA PHE A 160 7.30 -24.25 -2.93
C PHE A 160 7.39 -23.46 -1.62
N GLU A 161 7.65 -24.12 -0.49
CA GLU A 161 7.73 -23.47 0.83
C GLU A 161 8.78 -22.34 0.87
N ALA A 162 9.98 -22.57 0.34
CA ALA A 162 11.03 -21.55 0.28
C ALA A 162 10.66 -20.37 -0.63
N ASN A 163 9.94 -20.64 -1.72
CA ASN A 163 9.47 -19.62 -2.64
C ASN A 163 8.35 -18.78 -2.00
N ARG A 164 7.42 -19.46 -1.30
CA ARG A 164 6.35 -18.79 -0.54
C ARG A 164 6.92 -17.84 0.50
N SER A 165 7.88 -18.28 1.33
CA SER A 165 8.49 -17.43 2.34
C SER A 165 9.12 -16.16 1.76
N LYS A 166 9.76 -16.27 0.59
CA LYS A 166 10.27 -15.08 -0.13
C LYS A 166 9.15 -14.18 -0.65
N LEU A 167 8.05 -14.76 -1.15
CA LEU A 167 6.90 -13.99 -1.61
C LEU A 167 6.22 -13.23 -0.47
N GLU A 168 6.10 -13.85 0.69
CA GLU A 168 5.56 -13.25 1.92
C GLU A 168 6.44 -12.07 2.39
N GLU A 169 7.77 -12.18 2.24
CA GLU A 169 8.71 -11.07 2.53
C GLU A 169 8.54 -9.90 1.55
N PHE A 170 8.32 -10.18 0.24
CA PHE A 170 8.10 -9.15 -0.77
C PHE A 170 6.70 -8.52 -0.71
N LEU A 171 5.70 -9.27 -0.25
CA LEU A 171 4.28 -8.92 -0.27
C LEU A 171 3.67 -9.08 1.14
N PRO A 172 4.11 -8.29 2.12
CA PRO A 172 3.74 -8.48 3.53
C PRO A 172 2.24 -8.32 3.83
N ASP A 173 1.47 -7.68 2.93
CA ASP A 173 0.02 -7.47 3.09
C ASP A 173 -0.83 -8.58 2.43
N SER A 174 -0.20 -9.61 1.88
CA SER A 174 -0.88 -10.70 1.17
C SER A 174 -1.32 -11.87 2.07
N GLU A 175 -1.05 -11.80 3.40
CA GLU A 175 -1.27 -12.90 4.33
C GLU A 175 -2.68 -12.96 4.95
N THR A 176 -3.52 -11.91 4.81
CA THR A 176 -4.83 -11.89 5.51
C THR A 176 -6.00 -11.76 4.56
#